data_85b5a509214186a1a002f15960b84395
#
_entry.id   85b5a509214186a1a002f15960b84395
#
_cell.length_a   1.000
_cell.length_b   1.000
_cell.length_c   1.000
_cell.angle_alpha   90.00
_cell.angle_beta   90.00
_cell.angle_gamma   90.00
#
_symmetry.space_group_name_H-M   'P 1'
#
loop_
_entity.id
_entity.type
_entity.pdbx_description
1 polymer ?
#
loop_
_entity_poly.entity_id
_entity_poly.type
_entity_poly.pdbx_seq_one_letter_code
_entity_poly.pdbx_strand_id
1 'polypeptide(L)'
;MQITLSTTPASESWGKNAILSFNQDQAVIHLKDNEKSNLVLVQKAARKLRGQGIKDVELVGDAWELENCWAFYQGFYSAKQDYSIEFPHLDDEPQDELLARIECGDFVRGIINEPAQTLTPVKLAERAAEFISKQAENYADKSAVSFQIISGEALKEQGYHGIFTVGRGSINPPAMLQLDFNPTNDPNSPVLACLVGKGITFDSGGYSIKPSDGMSTMRTDMGGAALLTGALGFAIAHGLNQRVKLYLCCAENLVSDNAFKLGDIITYKNGVTAEILNTDAEGRLVLADGLIEADSQNPQFIVDCATLTGAAKVAVGNDYHSVLSMDDALVNSLFQAAKEENEPFWRLPFEEFHRSQITSSFADIANTGTAPVVAGASTATAFLSYFVKNYQQRWLHIDCSATYRKSGSDLWAVGATGIGVKTLANLLVTKAS
;
A
#
# COMPACT_ATOMS: atom_id res chain seq x y z
N MET A 1 12.30 -20.17 -22.69
CA MET A 1 13.18 -19.26 -23.46
C MET A 1 14.28 -18.77 -22.54
N GLN A 2 15.54 -18.86 -22.97
CA GLN A 2 16.66 -18.33 -22.18
C GLN A 2 16.86 -16.84 -22.41
N ILE A 3 17.13 -16.09 -21.35
CA ILE A 3 17.33 -14.64 -21.37
C ILE A 3 18.70 -14.30 -20.80
N THR A 4 19.51 -13.59 -21.60
CA THR A 4 20.84 -13.13 -21.19
C THR A 4 20.94 -11.61 -21.16
N LEU A 5 21.85 -11.07 -20.34
CA LEU A 5 22.24 -9.67 -20.35
C LEU A 5 23.55 -9.50 -21.14
N SER A 6 23.69 -8.42 -21.90
CA SER A 6 24.90 -8.09 -22.64
C SER A 6 25.17 -6.61 -22.64
N THR A 7 26.41 -6.22 -22.42
CA THR A 7 26.89 -4.83 -22.60
C THR A 7 27.22 -4.50 -24.06
N THR A 8 27.29 -5.54 -24.93
CA THR A 8 27.49 -5.32 -26.37
C THR A 8 26.17 -4.81 -26.98
N PRO A 9 26.19 -3.69 -27.71
CA PRO A 9 25.00 -3.21 -28.40
C PRO A 9 24.42 -4.25 -29.38
N ALA A 10 23.10 -4.18 -29.57
CA ALA A 10 22.45 -5.02 -30.60
C ALA A 10 23.00 -4.71 -31.98
N SER A 11 23.03 -5.71 -32.87
CA SER A 11 23.35 -5.50 -34.29
C SER A 11 22.41 -4.46 -34.91
N GLU A 12 22.94 -3.66 -35.85
CA GLU A 12 22.16 -2.63 -36.58
C GLU A 12 20.91 -3.20 -37.29
N SER A 13 20.94 -4.50 -37.62
CA SER A 13 19.79 -5.20 -38.20
C SER A 13 18.56 -5.24 -37.27
N TRP A 14 18.74 -5.10 -35.96
CA TRP A 14 17.66 -5.01 -34.93
C TRP A 14 17.16 -3.57 -34.74
N GLY A 15 17.83 -2.59 -35.35
CA GLY A 15 17.55 -1.18 -35.18
C GLY A 15 18.47 -0.49 -34.19
N LYS A 16 18.81 0.77 -34.44
CA LYS A 16 19.80 1.57 -33.71
C LYS A 16 19.60 1.64 -32.20
N ASN A 17 18.35 1.47 -31.71
CA ASN A 17 18.01 1.57 -30.29
C ASN A 17 17.38 0.27 -29.76
N ALA A 18 17.68 -0.86 -30.39
CA ALA A 18 17.13 -2.14 -29.95
C ALA A 18 17.62 -2.50 -28.55
N ILE A 19 16.68 -2.75 -27.65
CA ILE A 19 16.94 -3.22 -26.28
C ILE A 19 16.90 -4.73 -26.19
N LEU A 20 16.38 -5.42 -27.23
CA LEU A 20 16.23 -6.87 -27.33
C LEU A 20 16.68 -7.33 -28.71
N SER A 21 17.37 -8.45 -28.73
CA SER A 21 17.59 -9.26 -29.94
C SER A 21 17.28 -10.73 -29.64
N PHE A 22 16.97 -11.50 -30.68
CA PHE A 22 16.55 -12.88 -30.55
C PHE A 22 17.45 -13.78 -31.42
N ASN A 23 17.73 -14.97 -30.90
CA ASN A 23 18.42 -16.02 -31.62
C ASN A 23 17.78 -17.36 -31.26
N GLN A 24 16.94 -17.91 -32.12
CA GLN A 24 16.16 -19.14 -31.88
C GLN A 24 15.41 -19.07 -30.53
N ASP A 25 15.79 -19.89 -29.55
CA ASP A 25 15.15 -19.98 -28.24
C ASP A 25 15.76 -19.04 -27.18
N GLN A 26 16.57 -18.08 -27.59
CA GLN A 26 17.26 -17.13 -26.72
C GLN A 26 16.87 -15.71 -27.04
N ALA A 27 16.81 -14.88 -26.00
CA ALA A 27 16.74 -13.42 -26.13
C ALA A 27 17.89 -12.78 -25.35
N VAL A 28 18.45 -11.70 -25.94
CA VAL A 28 19.51 -10.91 -25.30
C VAL A 28 18.96 -9.53 -24.99
N ILE A 29 19.09 -9.10 -23.73
CA ILE A 29 18.81 -7.75 -23.29
C ILE A 29 20.12 -6.95 -23.37
N HIS A 30 20.12 -5.88 -24.17
CA HIS A 30 21.30 -5.04 -24.38
C HIS A 30 21.32 -3.87 -23.40
N LEU A 31 22.29 -3.93 -22.46
CA LEU A 31 22.50 -2.90 -21.42
C LEU A 31 23.24 -1.68 -22.00
N LYS A 32 23.16 -0.56 -21.29
CA LYS A 32 23.87 0.69 -21.61
C LYS A 32 24.89 1.00 -20.50
N ASP A 33 25.78 1.96 -20.74
CA ASP A 33 26.85 2.33 -19.79
C ASP A 33 26.37 3.00 -18.48
N ASN A 34 25.07 3.14 -18.25
CA ASN A 34 24.48 3.75 -17.06
C ASN A 34 23.63 2.74 -16.29
N GLU A 35 24.08 2.34 -15.09
CA GLU A 35 23.48 1.33 -14.24
C GLU A 35 22.00 1.62 -13.92
N LYS A 36 21.65 2.85 -13.47
CA LYS A 36 20.25 3.18 -13.16
C LYS A 36 19.33 3.09 -14.39
N SER A 37 19.83 3.42 -15.58
CA SER A 37 19.06 3.29 -16.81
C SER A 37 18.89 1.82 -17.21
N ASN A 38 19.79 0.93 -16.75
CA ASN A 38 19.74 -0.50 -17.05
C ASN A 38 18.61 -1.22 -16.34
N LEU A 39 18.31 -0.91 -15.07
CA LEU A 39 17.17 -1.50 -14.36
C LEU A 39 15.84 -1.19 -15.08
N VAL A 40 15.64 0.07 -15.48
CA VAL A 40 14.48 0.48 -16.27
C VAL A 40 14.45 -0.23 -17.62
N LEU A 41 15.61 -0.41 -18.27
CA LEU A 41 15.73 -1.09 -19.54
C LEU A 41 15.42 -2.59 -19.43
N VAL A 42 15.91 -3.26 -18.40
CA VAL A 42 15.61 -4.68 -18.11
C VAL A 42 14.11 -4.85 -17.86
N GLN A 43 13.50 -3.97 -17.05
CA GLN A 43 12.05 -3.99 -16.80
C GLN A 43 11.24 -3.80 -18.10
N LYS A 44 11.64 -2.87 -18.97
CA LYS A 44 11.01 -2.67 -20.29
C LYS A 44 11.17 -3.88 -21.20
N ALA A 45 12.35 -4.48 -21.23
CA ALA A 45 12.62 -5.68 -22.02
C ALA A 45 11.73 -6.85 -21.56
N ALA A 46 11.65 -7.08 -20.26
CA ALA A 46 10.77 -8.09 -19.68
C ALA A 46 9.30 -7.85 -20.03
N ARG A 47 8.82 -6.59 -19.91
CA ARG A 47 7.44 -6.22 -20.31
C ARG A 47 7.18 -6.47 -21.78
N LYS A 48 8.17 -6.19 -22.64
CA LYS A 48 8.07 -6.43 -24.09
C LYS A 48 8.00 -7.93 -24.43
N LEU A 49 8.79 -8.77 -23.75
CA LEU A 49 8.73 -10.24 -23.88
C LEU A 49 7.34 -10.78 -23.51
N ARG A 50 6.78 -10.33 -22.40
CA ARG A 50 5.38 -10.67 -22.02
C ARG A 50 4.35 -10.21 -23.06
N GLY A 51 4.53 -9.01 -23.61
CA GLY A 51 3.66 -8.48 -24.67
C GLY A 51 3.67 -9.31 -25.95
N GLN A 52 4.74 -10.07 -26.20
CA GLN A 52 4.86 -11.02 -27.31
C GLN A 52 4.25 -12.40 -27.00
N GLY A 53 3.70 -12.60 -25.79
CA GLY A 53 3.06 -13.86 -25.39
C GLY A 53 4.01 -14.88 -24.76
N ILE A 54 5.27 -14.51 -24.49
CA ILE A 54 6.24 -15.38 -23.84
C ILE A 54 5.81 -15.56 -22.35
N LYS A 55 5.74 -16.81 -21.90
CA LYS A 55 5.25 -17.14 -20.56
C LYS A 55 6.34 -17.72 -19.66
N ASP A 56 7.23 -18.55 -20.22
CA ASP A 56 8.22 -19.29 -19.45
C ASP A 56 9.61 -18.87 -19.87
N VAL A 57 10.41 -18.42 -18.92
CA VAL A 57 11.77 -17.92 -19.15
C VAL A 57 12.74 -18.45 -18.11
N GLU A 58 13.99 -18.62 -18.53
CA GLU A 58 15.16 -18.94 -17.70
C GLU A 58 16.16 -17.79 -17.85
N LEU A 59 16.55 -17.16 -16.74
CA LEU A 59 17.56 -16.11 -16.72
C LEU A 59 18.94 -16.77 -16.60
N VAL A 60 19.80 -16.59 -17.62
CA VAL A 60 21.09 -17.31 -17.69
C VAL A 60 22.26 -16.35 -17.86
N GLY A 61 23.40 -16.70 -17.26
CA GLY A 61 24.66 -15.97 -17.30
C GLY A 61 24.96 -15.14 -16.04
N ASP A 62 26.24 -14.80 -15.84
CA ASP A 62 26.78 -14.21 -14.61
C ASP A 62 26.44 -12.74 -14.40
N ALA A 63 25.83 -12.08 -15.40
CA ALA A 63 25.45 -10.67 -15.31
C ALA A 63 24.10 -10.42 -14.59
N TRP A 64 23.41 -11.47 -14.20
CA TRP A 64 22.18 -11.38 -13.43
C TRP A 64 22.48 -11.24 -11.94
N GLU A 65 22.35 -10.03 -11.44
CA GLU A 65 22.42 -9.67 -10.03
C GLU A 65 21.02 -9.42 -9.48
N LEU A 66 20.88 -9.31 -8.16
CA LEU A 66 19.64 -9.08 -7.43
C LEU A 66 18.74 -8.01 -8.10
N GLU A 67 19.30 -6.81 -8.35
CA GLU A 67 18.51 -5.71 -8.87
C GLU A 67 18.04 -5.93 -10.32
N ASN A 68 18.85 -6.61 -11.14
CA ASN A 68 18.46 -6.98 -12.49
C ASN A 68 17.36 -8.07 -12.48
N CYS A 69 17.47 -9.07 -11.61
CA CYS A 69 16.44 -10.09 -11.41
C CYS A 69 15.12 -9.46 -10.94
N TRP A 70 15.18 -8.54 -9.98
CA TRP A 70 14.01 -7.83 -9.47
C TRP A 70 13.37 -6.94 -10.55
N ALA A 71 14.15 -6.18 -11.31
CA ALA A 71 13.65 -5.37 -12.42
C ALA A 71 12.98 -6.21 -13.50
N PHE A 72 13.58 -7.37 -13.84
CA PHE A 72 13.00 -8.32 -14.78
C PHE A 72 11.67 -8.87 -14.27
N TYR A 73 11.63 -9.32 -13.01
CA TYR A 73 10.41 -9.80 -12.36
C TYR A 73 9.28 -8.77 -12.42
N GLN A 74 9.56 -7.51 -12.07
CA GLN A 74 8.56 -6.44 -12.12
C GLN A 74 7.97 -6.24 -13.53
N GLY A 75 8.81 -6.27 -14.55
CA GLY A 75 8.39 -6.11 -15.94
C GLY A 75 7.67 -7.34 -16.50
N PHE A 76 8.08 -8.54 -16.09
CA PHE A 76 7.51 -9.81 -16.57
C PHE A 76 6.19 -10.18 -15.88
N TYR A 77 5.91 -9.60 -14.73
CA TYR A 77 4.69 -9.84 -13.96
C TYR A 77 3.41 -9.73 -14.81
N SER A 78 2.44 -10.59 -14.49
CA SER A 78 1.09 -10.57 -15.03
C SER A 78 0.09 -10.88 -13.92
N ALA A 79 -0.99 -10.11 -13.82
CA ALA A 79 -2.07 -10.35 -12.86
C ALA A 79 -2.78 -11.70 -13.07
N LYS A 80 -2.63 -12.32 -14.24
CA LYS A 80 -3.13 -13.68 -14.53
C LYS A 80 -2.30 -14.78 -13.89
N GLN A 81 -1.08 -14.47 -13.45
CA GLN A 81 -0.12 -15.43 -12.89
C GLN A 81 0.12 -16.65 -13.80
N ASP A 82 0.05 -16.44 -15.12
CA ASP A 82 0.20 -17.46 -16.16
C ASP A 82 1.63 -17.48 -16.73
N TYR A 83 2.63 -17.35 -15.86
CA TYR A 83 4.04 -17.30 -16.24
C TYR A 83 4.94 -17.98 -15.21
N SER A 84 6.16 -18.34 -15.66
CA SER A 84 7.25 -18.78 -14.80
C SER A 84 8.55 -18.07 -15.13
N ILE A 85 9.36 -17.82 -14.11
CA ILE A 85 10.73 -17.30 -14.22
C ILE A 85 11.63 -18.23 -13.44
N GLU A 86 12.60 -18.84 -14.11
CA GLU A 86 13.70 -19.53 -13.47
C GLU A 86 14.85 -18.54 -13.31
N PHE A 87 15.15 -18.18 -12.07
CA PHE A 87 16.23 -17.24 -11.74
C PHE A 87 17.56 -17.97 -11.69
N PRO A 88 18.69 -17.29 -11.99
CA PRO A 88 20.01 -17.86 -11.77
C PRO A 88 20.23 -18.07 -10.27
N HIS A 89 21.15 -18.94 -9.92
CA HIS A 89 21.59 -19.06 -8.53
C HIS A 89 22.37 -17.79 -8.16
N LEU A 90 21.87 -17.06 -7.19
CA LEU A 90 22.56 -15.95 -6.56
C LEU A 90 23.28 -16.44 -5.28
N ASP A 91 24.20 -15.64 -4.73
CA ASP A 91 24.71 -15.89 -3.39
C ASP A 91 23.58 -15.89 -2.36
N ASP A 92 23.80 -16.49 -1.19
CA ASP A 92 22.70 -16.75 -0.21
C ASP A 92 21.93 -15.49 0.17
N GLU A 93 22.62 -14.39 0.57
CA GLU A 93 21.97 -13.14 0.98
C GLU A 93 21.15 -12.47 -0.14
N PRO A 94 21.67 -12.24 -1.37
CA PRO A 94 20.87 -11.77 -2.50
C PRO A 94 19.73 -12.69 -2.91
N GLN A 95 19.90 -14.00 -2.76
CA GLN A 95 18.86 -14.99 -3.08
C GLN A 95 17.67 -14.86 -2.10
N ASP A 96 17.94 -14.79 -0.80
CA ASP A 96 16.93 -14.62 0.24
C ASP A 96 16.20 -13.29 0.10
N GLU A 97 16.94 -12.23 -0.21
CA GLU A 97 16.39 -10.90 -0.50
C GLU A 97 15.44 -10.93 -1.70
N LEU A 98 15.83 -11.57 -2.82
CA LEU A 98 14.97 -11.67 -4.01
C LEU A 98 13.67 -12.42 -3.69
N LEU A 99 13.76 -13.53 -2.96
CA LEU A 99 12.61 -14.33 -2.56
C LEU A 99 11.66 -13.55 -1.65
N ALA A 100 12.19 -12.83 -0.66
CA ALA A 100 11.40 -11.98 0.23
C ALA A 100 10.68 -10.85 -0.54
N ARG A 101 11.36 -10.19 -1.49
CA ARG A 101 10.75 -9.18 -2.37
C ARG A 101 9.61 -9.75 -3.20
N ILE A 102 9.80 -10.93 -3.77
CA ILE A 102 8.79 -11.62 -4.58
C ILE A 102 7.59 -12.01 -3.70
N GLU A 103 7.81 -12.66 -2.57
CA GLU A 103 6.73 -13.11 -1.67
C GLU A 103 5.88 -11.94 -1.17
N CYS A 104 6.51 -10.88 -0.66
CA CYS A 104 5.79 -9.71 -0.16
C CYS A 104 5.12 -8.92 -1.31
N GLY A 105 5.80 -8.78 -2.45
CA GLY A 105 5.26 -8.13 -3.63
C GLY A 105 4.05 -8.88 -4.21
N ASP A 106 4.12 -10.21 -4.29
CA ASP A 106 3.02 -11.06 -4.79
C ASP A 106 1.83 -11.07 -3.85
N PHE A 107 2.05 -11.06 -2.52
CA PHE A 107 0.97 -10.89 -1.56
C PHE A 107 0.22 -9.58 -1.82
N VAL A 108 0.93 -8.45 -1.88
CA VAL A 108 0.31 -7.13 -2.10
C VAL A 108 -0.42 -7.06 -3.43
N ARG A 109 0.24 -7.51 -4.51
CA ARG A 109 -0.36 -7.51 -5.85
C ARG A 109 -1.56 -8.45 -5.95
N GLY A 110 -1.45 -9.64 -5.37
CA GLY A 110 -2.51 -10.64 -5.37
C GLY A 110 -3.77 -10.12 -4.70
N ILE A 111 -3.63 -9.57 -3.51
CA ILE A 111 -4.76 -9.08 -2.70
C ILE A 111 -5.43 -7.85 -3.35
N ILE A 112 -4.67 -6.89 -3.90
CA ILE A 112 -5.23 -5.71 -4.58
C ILE A 112 -5.92 -6.08 -5.90
N ASN A 113 -5.43 -7.09 -6.60
CA ASN A 113 -6.02 -7.54 -7.86
C ASN A 113 -7.25 -8.43 -7.68
N GLU A 114 -7.46 -8.97 -6.48
CA GLU A 114 -8.57 -9.87 -6.20
C GLU A 114 -9.92 -9.18 -6.32
N PRO A 115 -10.94 -9.82 -6.92
CA PRO A 115 -12.28 -9.26 -6.97
C PRO A 115 -12.90 -9.12 -5.57
N ALA A 116 -13.63 -8.01 -5.34
CA ALA A 116 -14.35 -7.78 -4.09
C ALA A 116 -15.36 -8.88 -3.74
N GLN A 117 -15.86 -9.60 -4.74
CA GLN A 117 -16.73 -10.76 -4.54
C GLN A 117 -16.08 -11.85 -3.68
N THR A 118 -14.77 -12.01 -3.76
CA THR A 118 -13.99 -13.02 -3.03
C THR A 118 -13.25 -12.42 -1.84
N LEU A 119 -12.74 -11.19 -1.97
CA LEU A 119 -12.02 -10.48 -0.90
C LEU A 119 -12.98 -9.58 -0.12
N THR A 120 -13.70 -10.14 0.84
CA THR A 120 -14.55 -9.37 1.77
C THR A 120 -13.73 -8.69 2.88
N PRO A 121 -14.29 -7.73 3.64
CA PRO A 121 -13.57 -7.05 4.72
C PRO A 121 -12.97 -8.02 5.76
N VAL A 122 -13.72 -9.04 6.17
CA VAL A 122 -13.23 -10.07 7.12
C VAL A 122 -12.10 -10.88 6.49
N LYS A 123 -12.24 -11.31 5.24
CA LYS A 123 -11.21 -12.08 4.54
C LYS A 123 -9.91 -11.27 4.34
N LEU A 124 -10.01 -9.97 4.09
CA LEU A 124 -8.84 -9.11 4.02
C LEU A 124 -8.08 -9.12 5.36
N ALA A 125 -8.80 -8.97 6.46
CA ALA A 125 -8.22 -9.00 7.81
C ALA A 125 -7.58 -10.36 8.13
N GLU A 126 -8.26 -11.47 7.81
CA GLU A 126 -7.76 -12.84 8.00
C GLU A 126 -6.48 -13.08 7.20
N ARG A 127 -6.49 -12.79 5.92
CA ARG A 127 -5.33 -13.02 5.03
C ARG A 127 -4.12 -12.16 5.40
N ALA A 128 -4.34 -10.93 5.87
CA ALA A 128 -3.27 -10.09 6.38
C ALA A 128 -2.64 -10.69 7.65
N ALA A 129 -3.46 -11.15 8.58
CA ALA A 129 -2.98 -11.79 9.81
C ALA A 129 -2.23 -13.09 9.53
N GLU A 130 -2.76 -13.94 8.64
CA GLU A 130 -2.11 -15.19 8.20
C GLU A 130 -0.76 -14.92 7.52
N PHE A 131 -0.69 -13.91 6.65
CA PHE A 131 0.54 -13.54 5.97
C PHE A 131 1.62 -13.10 6.96
N ILE A 132 1.31 -12.20 7.90
CA ILE A 132 2.28 -11.74 8.92
C ILE A 132 2.68 -12.88 9.85
N SER A 133 1.75 -13.76 10.23
CA SER A 133 2.07 -14.93 11.05
C SER A 133 3.04 -15.88 10.34
N LYS A 134 2.86 -16.07 9.03
CA LYS A 134 3.78 -16.87 8.19
C LYS A 134 5.15 -16.20 8.08
N GLN A 135 5.21 -14.88 7.88
CA GLN A 135 6.50 -14.16 7.84
C GLN A 135 7.25 -14.28 9.17
N ALA A 136 6.55 -14.16 10.30
CA ALA A 136 7.17 -14.35 11.61
C ALA A 136 7.64 -15.80 11.83
N GLU A 137 6.90 -16.81 11.36
CA GLU A 137 7.32 -18.22 11.42
C GLU A 137 8.58 -18.50 10.61
N ASN A 138 8.72 -17.84 9.45
CA ASN A 138 9.85 -18.04 8.54
C ASN A 138 11.13 -17.29 8.98
N TYR A 139 10.99 -16.08 9.51
CA TYR A 139 12.11 -15.14 9.67
C TYR A 139 12.33 -14.62 11.10
N ALA A 140 11.43 -14.93 12.03
CA ALA A 140 11.53 -14.51 13.43
C ALA A 140 11.11 -15.64 14.36
N ASP A 141 10.06 -15.41 15.15
CA ASP A 141 9.40 -16.39 16.00
C ASP A 141 7.89 -16.27 15.85
N LYS A 142 7.21 -17.36 15.56
CA LYS A 142 5.74 -17.39 15.45
C LYS A 142 5.04 -16.83 16.69
N SER A 143 5.63 -16.99 17.88
CA SER A 143 5.09 -16.44 19.15
C SER A 143 5.13 -14.90 19.20
N ALA A 144 5.90 -14.26 18.32
CA ALA A 144 5.97 -12.81 18.21
C ALA A 144 4.68 -12.15 17.67
N VAL A 145 3.76 -12.93 17.09
CA VAL A 145 2.53 -12.40 16.49
C VAL A 145 1.32 -12.79 17.32
N SER A 146 0.55 -11.78 17.71
CA SER A 146 -0.80 -11.95 18.23
C SER A 146 -1.77 -11.03 17.50
N PHE A 147 -3.01 -11.45 17.31
CA PHE A 147 -4.01 -10.62 16.65
C PHE A 147 -5.43 -10.93 17.10
N GLN A 148 -6.32 -9.97 16.86
CA GLN A 148 -7.76 -10.14 16.93
C GLN A 148 -8.43 -9.48 15.74
N ILE A 149 -9.56 -10.04 15.32
CA ILE A 149 -10.44 -9.47 14.29
C ILE A 149 -11.77 -9.17 14.93
N ILE A 150 -12.13 -7.88 14.98
CA ILE A 150 -13.40 -7.40 15.50
C ILE A 150 -14.29 -7.13 14.31
N SER A 151 -15.49 -7.70 14.24
CA SER A 151 -16.35 -7.57 13.05
C SER A 151 -17.81 -7.36 13.38
N GLY A 152 -18.56 -6.77 12.42
CA GLY A 152 -19.99 -6.53 12.52
C GLY A 152 -20.39 -5.66 13.70
N GLU A 153 -21.43 -6.06 14.45
CA GLU A 153 -21.97 -5.31 15.59
C GLU A 153 -20.95 -5.12 16.72
N ALA A 154 -19.99 -6.06 16.89
CA ALA A 154 -18.94 -5.92 17.89
C ALA A 154 -18.06 -4.67 17.68
N LEU A 155 -17.92 -4.19 16.45
CA LEU A 155 -17.24 -2.90 16.19
C LEU A 155 -17.98 -1.74 16.87
N LYS A 156 -19.31 -1.69 16.73
CA LYS A 156 -20.13 -0.65 17.33
C LYS A 156 -20.09 -0.74 18.87
N GLU A 157 -20.20 -1.94 19.43
CA GLU A 157 -20.15 -2.18 20.87
C GLU A 157 -18.81 -1.74 21.49
N GLN A 158 -17.72 -1.84 20.73
CA GLN A 158 -16.38 -1.42 21.16
C GLN A 158 -16.02 0.02 20.76
N GLY A 159 -16.96 0.75 20.14
CA GLY A 159 -16.82 2.17 19.84
C GLY A 159 -16.09 2.49 18.50
N TYR A 160 -15.94 1.50 17.61
CA TYR A 160 -15.37 1.68 16.25
C TYR A 160 -16.45 2.12 15.28
N HIS A 161 -16.98 3.31 15.54
CA HIS A 161 -18.18 3.82 14.87
C HIS A 161 -17.93 4.24 13.42
N GLY A 162 -16.71 4.62 13.04
CA GLY A 162 -16.34 4.95 11.67
C GLY A 162 -16.43 3.72 10.76
N ILE A 163 -15.74 2.63 11.15
CA ILE A 163 -15.72 1.37 10.39
C ILE A 163 -17.12 0.78 10.32
N PHE A 164 -17.84 0.73 11.44
CA PHE A 164 -19.20 0.21 11.50
C PHE A 164 -20.15 1.00 10.60
N THR A 165 -20.13 2.33 10.68
CA THR A 165 -21.02 3.20 9.91
C THR A 165 -20.83 3.05 8.41
N VAL A 166 -19.57 3.01 7.93
CA VAL A 166 -19.28 2.83 6.51
C VAL A 166 -19.72 1.44 6.03
N GLY A 167 -19.42 0.39 6.80
CA GLY A 167 -19.65 -0.98 6.37
C GLY A 167 -21.06 -1.52 6.60
N ARG A 168 -21.91 -0.86 7.42
CA ARG A 168 -23.24 -1.37 7.79
C ARG A 168 -24.21 -1.54 6.62
N GLY A 169 -23.91 -0.89 5.48
CA GLY A 169 -24.71 -0.98 4.26
C GLY A 169 -24.45 -2.25 3.43
N SER A 170 -23.42 -3.00 3.74
CA SER A 170 -23.08 -4.26 3.06
C SER A 170 -23.62 -5.48 3.81
N ILE A 171 -23.87 -6.55 3.06
CA ILE A 171 -24.12 -7.88 3.63
C ILE A 171 -22.85 -8.49 4.22
N ASN A 172 -21.68 -8.10 3.70
CA ASN A 172 -20.38 -8.49 4.22
C ASN A 172 -20.04 -7.62 5.44
N PRO A 173 -19.88 -8.19 6.65
CA PRO A 173 -19.65 -7.39 7.83
C PRO A 173 -18.31 -6.63 7.74
N PRO A 174 -18.28 -5.36 8.16
CA PRO A 174 -17.03 -4.65 8.32
C PRO A 174 -16.14 -5.29 9.40
N ALA A 175 -14.84 -5.07 9.33
CA ALA A 175 -13.90 -5.66 10.27
C ALA A 175 -12.73 -4.74 10.59
N MET A 176 -12.19 -4.85 11.78
CA MET A 176 -10.92 -4.26 12.20
C MET A 176 -9.95 -5.37 12.59
N LEU A 177 -8.83 -5.46 11.88
CA LEU A 177 -7.68 -6.24 12.35
C LEU A 177 -6.88 -5.40 13.33
N GLN A 178 -6.60 -5.95 14.49
CA GLN A 178 -5.61 -5.46 15.44
C GLN A 178 -4.54 -6.53 15.58
N LEU A 179 -3.35 -6.29 15.03
CA LEU A 179 -2.23 -7.21 15.07
C LEU A 179 -1.05 -6.56 15.80
N ASP A 180 -0.38 -7.36 16.62
CA ASP A 180 0.79 -6.98 17.40
C ASP A 180 1.94 -7.91 17.02
N PHE A 181 2.95 -7.39 16.35
CA PHE A 181 4.23 -8.05 16.15
C PHE A 181 5.18 -7.58 17.25
N ASN A 182 5.51 -8.47 18.17
CA ASN A 182 6.37 -8.20 19.32
C ASN A 182 7.48 -9.24 19.45
N PRO A 183 8.60 -9.06 18.75
CA PRO A 183 9.70 -10.03 18.72
C PRO A 183 10.42 -10.18 20.07
N THR A 184 10.20 -9.26 21.02
CA THR A 184 10.79 -9.34 22.34
C THR A 184 10.01 -10.28 23.27
N ASN A 185 8.77 -10.62 22.94
CA ASN A 185 7.82 -11.35 23.78
C ASN A 185 7.54 -10.68 25.17
N ASP A 186 8.04 -9.45 25.38
CA ASP A 186 7.72 -8.66 26.58
C ASP A 186 6.46 -7.79 26.30
N PRO A 187 5.34 -8.03 27.01
CA PRO A 187 4.12 -7.25 26.83
C PRO A 187 4.29 -5.75 27.15
N ASN A 188 5.35 -5.39 27.89
CA ASN A 188 5.66 -4.01 28.25
C ASN A 188 6.67 -3.34 27.30
N SER A 189 7.18 -4.05 26.28
CA SER A 189 8.11 -3.46 25.33
C SER A 189 7.48 -2.24 24.64
N PRO A 190 8.25 -1.15 24.45
CA PRO A 190 7.74 0.04 23.78
C PRO A 190 7.35 -0.28 22.33
N VAL A 191 6.32 0.40 21.84
CA VAL A 191 5.88 0.27 20.45
C VAL A 191 6.69 1.23 19.60
N LEU A 192 7.46 0.69 18.64
CA LEU A 192 8.19 1.48 17.66
C LEU A 192 7.21 2.21 16.73
N ALA A 193 6.31 1.49 16.11
CA ALA A 193 5.39 2.05 15.14
C ALA A 193 3.99 1.44 15.25
N CYS A 194 2.99 2.27 14.95
CA CYS A 194 1.66 1.80 14.61
C CYS A 194 1.38 2.09 13.13
N LEU A 195 0.94 1.06 12.42
CA LEU A 195 0.58 1.10 11.01
C LEU A 195 -0.93 1.04 10.88
N VAL A 196 -1.56 2.00 10.17
CA VAL A 196 -3.01 2.06 10.01
C VAL A 196 -3.37 2.04 8.53
N GLY A 197 -4.04 0.99 8.07
CA GLY A 197 -4.35 0.77 6.66
C GLY A 197 -5.83 0.92 6.32
N LYS A 198 -6.13 1.71 5.26
CA LYS A 198 -7.45 1.74 4.66
C LYS A 198 -7.70 0.39 3.96
N GLY A 199 -8.78 -0.29 4.38
CA GLY A 199 -9.17 -1.60 3.88
C GLY A 199 -10.56 -1.63 3.23
N ILE A 200 -10.90 -0.64 2.38
CA ILE A 200 -12.18 -0.63 1.67
C ILE A 200 -12.12 -1.61 0.50
N THR A 201 -12.71 -2.79 0.69
CA THR A 201 -12.64 -3.89 -0.30
C THR A 201 -13.47 -3.62 -1.55
N PHE A 202 -14.49 -2.76 -1.45
CA PHE A 202 -15.17 -2.16 -2.59
C PHE A 202 -15.78 -0.80 -2.21
N ASP A 203 -15.60 0.20 -3.07
CA ASP A 203 -16.15 1.53 -2.87
C ASP A 203 -17.07 1.95 -4.03
N SER A 204 -18.37 1.94 -3.78
CA SER A 204 -19.38 2.45 -4.73
C SER A 204 -19.55 3.98 -4.65
N GLY A 205 -18.99 4.61 -3.61
CA GLY A 205 -19.28 5.99 -3.20
C GLY A 205 -20.47 6.10 -2.25
N GLY A 206 -21.19 5.01 -1.99
CA GLY A 206 -22.42 5.06 -1.23
C GLY A 206 -23.50 5.89 -1.94
N TYR A 207 -24.27 6.70 -1.21
CA TYR A 207 -25.27 7.60 -1.81
C TYR A 207 -24.65 8.73 -2.66
N SER A 208 -23.38 9.08 -2.46
CA SER A 208 -22.59 9.92 -3.38
C SER A 208 -21.97 9.05 -4.47
N ILE A 209 -22.80 8.34 -5.22
CA ILE A 209 -22.42 7.23 -6.10
C ILE A 209 -21.44 7.62 -7.19
N LYS A 210 -20.39 6.82 -7.34
CA LYS A 210 -19.36 7.01 -8.38
C LYS A 210 -19.93 6.69 -9.78
N PRO A 211 -19.49 7.41 -10.82
CA PRO A 211 -19.75 6.98 -12.19
C PRO A 211 -19.05 5.65 -12.48
N SER A 212 -19.61 4.82 -13.39
CA SER A 212 -19.09 3.49 -13.70
C SER A 212 -17.59 3.43 -13.98
N ASP A 213 -17.06 4.45 -14.66
CA ASP A 213 -15.64 4.54 -15.01
C ASP A 213 -14.73 4.73 -13.77
N GLY A 214 -15.19 5.51 -12.79
CA GLY A 214 -14.55 5.65 -11.48
C GLY A 214 -14.68 4.39 -10.62
N MET A 215 -15.87 3.77 -10.64
CA MET A 215 -16.19 2.59 -9.84
C MET A 215 -15.46 1.32 -10.29
N SER A 216 -15.16 1.19 -11.59
CA SER A 216 -14.63 -0.05 -12.20
C SER A 216 -13.33 -0.58 -11.58
N THR A 217 -12.57 0.27 -10.88
CA THR A 217 -11.31 -0.11 -10.23
C THR A 217 -11.40 -0.12 -8.70
N MET A 218 -12.57 0.09 -8.11
CA MET A 218 -12.73 0.32 -6.67
C MET A 218 -12.53 -0.92 -5.77
N ARG A 219 -12.30 -2.11 -6.35
CA ARG A 219 -11.72 -3.24 -5.62
C ARG A 219 -10.31 -2.96 -5.08
N THR A 220 -9.63 -1.92 -5.61
CA THR A 220 -8.28 -1.54 -5.20
C THR A 220 -8.24 -0.57 -4.02
N ASP A 221 -9.40 -0.22 -3.49
CA ASP A 221 -9.53 0.81 -2.45
C ASP A 221 -9.11 0.34 -1.04
N MET A 222 -8.57 -0.85 -0.99
CA MET A 222 -7.89 -1.47 0.14
C MET A 222 -6.36 -1.50 -0.03
N GLY A 223 -5.83 -0.75 -1.00
CA GLY A 223 -4.41 -0.72 -1.33
C GLY A 223 -3.52 -0.26 -0.16
N GLY A 224 -4.02 0.62 0.71
CA GLY A 224 -3.30 1.05 1.92
C GLY A 224 -3.11 -0.10 2.92
N ALA A 225 -4.16 -0.90 3.17
CA ALA A 225 -4.07 -2.08 4.01
C ALA A 225 -3.09 -3.13 3.45
N ALA A 226 -3.18 -3.40 2.14
CA ALA A 226 -2.29 -4.33 1.47
C ALA A 226 -0.82 -3.89 1.54
N LEU A 227 -0.56 -2.61 1.26
CA LEU A 227 0.78 -2.03 1.27
C LEU A 227 1.45 -2.15 2.64
N LEU A 228 0.74 -1.75 3.71
CA LEU A 228 1.28 -1.84 5.07
C LEU A 228 1.49 -3.28 5.53
N THR A 229 0.61 -4.19 5.16
CA THR A 229 0.78 -5.62 5.45
C THR A 229 2.04 -6.17 4.76
N GLY A 230 2.22 -5.90 3.46
CA GLY A 230 3.41 -6.31 2.74
C GLY A 230 4.69 -5.70 3.28
N ALA A 231 4.65 -4.41 3.66
CA ALA A 231 5.79 -3.71 4.24
C ALA A 231 6.19 -4.27 5.62
N LEU A 232 5.22 -4.58 6.49
CA LEU A 232 5.52 -5.22 7.78
C LEU A 232 6.11 -6.62 7.57
N GLY A 233 5.54 -7.43 6.65
CA GLY A 233 6.08 -8.74 6.32
C GLY A 233 7.51 -8.68 5.80
N PHE A 234 7.80 -7.71 4.92
CA PHE A 234 9.15 -7.51 4.39
C PHE A 234 10.13 -6.98 5.45
N ALA A 235 9.68 -6.11 6.37
CA ALA A 235 10.50 -5.68 7.51
C ALA A 235 10.85 -6.84 8.45
N ILE A 236 9.92 -7.76 8.68
CA ILE A 236 10.15 -8.99 9.47
C ILE A 236 11.22 -9.86 8.79
N ALA A 237 11.14 -10.04 7.48
CA ALA A 237 12.16 -10.77 6.71
C ALA A 237 13.54 -10.11 6.80
N HIS A 238 13.61 -8.80 7.04
CA HIS A 238 14.84 -8.03 7.26
C HIS A 238 15.25 -7.87 8.73
N GLY A 239 14.75 -8.74 9.59
CA GLY A 239 15.17 -8.79 10.99
C GLY A 239 14.64 -7.64 11.85
N LEU A 240 13.45 -7.12 11.56
CA LEU A 240 12.78 -6.17 12.43
C LEU A 240 12.71 -6.71 13.86
N ASN A 241 13.40 -6.05 14.80
CA ASN A 241 13.61 -6.51 16.16
C ASN A 241 12.84 -5.69 17.21
N GLN A 242 11.96 -4.78 16.77
CA GLN A 242 11.14 -3.96 17.66
C GLN A 242 9.64 -4.17 17.41
N ARG A 243 8.85 -3.85 18.45
CA ARG A 243 7.40 -4.03 18.43
C ARG A 243 6.71 -3.09 17.47
N VAL A 244 5.90 -3.64 16.58
CA VAL A 244 5.07 -2.89 15.61
C VAL A 244 3.64 -3.40 15.68
N LYS A 245 2.67 -2.47 15.65
CA LYS A 245 1.24 -2.82 15.60
C LYS A 245 0.66 -2.45 14.25
N LEU A 246 -0.22 -3.31 13.73
CA LEU A 246 -0.93 -3.12 12.47
C LEU A 246 -2.44 -3.09 12.72
N TYR A 247 -3.08 -2.02 12.28
CA TYR A 247 -4.53 -1.82 12.32
C TYR A 247 -5.06 -1.72 10.90
N LEU A 248 -5.93 -2.67 10.49
CA LEU A 248 -6.58 -2.60 9.19
C LEU A 248 -8.06 -2.30 9.38
N CYS A 249 -8.52 -1.18 8.80
CA CYS A 249 -9.88 -0.68 8.89
C CYS A 249 -10.65 -1.12 7.64
N CYS A 250 -11.33 -2.26 7.73
CA CYS A 250 -11.91 -2.97 6.58
C CYS A 250 -13.42 -2.77 6.51
N ALA A 251 -13.92 -2.38 5.34
CA ALA A 251 -15.35 -2.21 5.08
C ALA A 251 -15.66 -2.30 3.58
N GLU A 252 -16.94 -2.39 3.23
CA GLU A 252 -17.45 -2.12 1.89
C GLU A 252 -18.40 -0.93 1.94
N ASN A 253 -18.18 0.07 1.08
CA ASN A 253 -19.06 1.22 0.95
C ASN A 253 -20.10 0.99 -0.15
N LEU A 254 -21.27 0.55 0.24
CA LEU A 254 -22.35 0.17 -0.67
C LEU A 254 -23.65 0.95 -0.42
N VAL A 255 -24.50 1.03 -1.43
CA VAL A 255 -25.85 1.60 -1.34
C VAL A 255 -26.83 0.52 -0.86
N SER A 256 -27.53 0.81 0.22
CA SER A 256 -28.63 -0.03 0.74
C SER A 256 -29.53 0.81 1.64
N ASP A 257 -30.62 0.24 2.11
CA ASP A 257 -31.54 0.85 3.06
C ASP A 257 -30.87 1.15 4.42
N ASN A 258 -29.88 0.36 4.81
CA ASN A 258 -29.11 0.52 6.05
C ASN A 258 -27.82 1.34 5.87
N ALA A 259 -27.47 1.75 4.65
CA ALA A 259 -26.26 2.55 4.42
C ALA A 259 -26.33 3.92 5.10
N PHE A 260 -25.17 4.47 5.46
CA PHE A 260 -25.07 5.81 6.00
C PHE A 260 -25.37 6.87 4.94
N LYS A 261 -25.79 8.04 5.38
CA LYS A 261 -26.36 9.10 4.52
C LYS A 261 -25.68 10.43 4.78
N LEU A 262 -25.75 11.33 3.79
CA LEU A 262 -25.37 12.72 3.98
C LEU A 262 -26.25 13.34 5.10
N GLY A 263 -25.59 14.08 6.01
CA GLY A 263 -26.20 14.64 7.21
C GLY A 263 -26.15 13.72 8.44
N ASP A 264 -25.76 12.45 8.30
CA ASP A 264 -25.45 11.60 9.45
C ASP A 264 -24.24 12.15 10.22
N ILE A 265 -24.21 11.94 11.54
CA ILE A 265 -23.11 12.36 12.41
C ILE A 265 -22.52 11.13 13.09
N ILE A 266 -21.21 10.94 12.96
CA ILE A 266 -20.47 9.93 13.68
C ILE A 266 -19.86 10.54 14.94
N THR A 267 -20.07 9.92 16.09
CA THR A 267 -19.34 10.23 17.34
C THR A 267 -18.25 9.18 17.53
N TYR A 268 -17.00 9.59 17.46
CA TYR A 268 -15.85 8.69 17.61
C TYR A 268 -15.50 8.43 19.07
N LYS A 269 -14.71 7.39 19.32
CA LYS A 269 -14.29 6.93 20.66
C LYS A 269 -13.52 8.00 21.45
N ASN A 270 -12.81 8.91 20.78
CA ASN A 270 -12.14 10.05 21.41
C ASN A 270 -13.07 11.26 21.67
N GLY A 271 -14.36 11.16 21.35
CA GLY A 271 -15.37 12.18 21.54
C GLY A 271 -15.57 13.15 20.37
N VAL A 272 -14.69 13.13 19.36
CA VAL A 272 -14.84 13.97 18.17
C VAL A 272 -16.08 13.54 17.38
N THR A 273 -16.88 14.53 16.96
CA THR A 273 -18.06 14.33 16.10
C THR A 273 -17.76 14.78 14.67
N ALA A 274 -18.19 13.99 13.68
CA ALA A 274 -17.99 14.27 12.26
C ALA A 274 -19.29 14.17 11.48
N GLU A 275 -19.69 15.25 10.81
CA GLU A 275 -20.82 15.28 9.89
C GLU A 275 -20.43 14.70 8.53
N ILE A 276 -21.29 13.88 7.97
CA ILE A 276 -21.12 13.27 6.64
C ILE A 276 -21.69 14.23 5.59
N LEU A 277 -20.85 14.91 4.84
CA LEU A 277 -21.25 15.73 3.70
C LEU A 277 -21.07 15.02 2.36
N ASN A 278 -20.29 13.93 2.34
CA ASN A 278 -20.05 13.11 1.16
C ASN A 278 -19.76 11.66 1.59
N THR A 279 -20.59 10.72 1.13
CA THR A 279 -20.40 9.29 1.45
C THR A 279 -19.27 8.63 0.65
N ASP A 280 -18.73 9.29 -0.39
CA ASP A 280 -17.54 8.91 -1.15
C ASP A 280 -16.22 9.42 -0.49
N ALA A 281 -16.32 9.95 0.71
CA ALA A 281 -15.19 10.29 1.58
C ALA A 281 -15.19 9.38 2.83
N GLU A 282 -15.39 8.10 2.64
CA GLU A 282 -15.55 7.04 3.62
C GLU A 282 -14.22 6.55 4.20
N GLY A 283 -13.16 6.57 3.39
CA GLY A 283 -11.84 6.06 3.77
C GLY A 283 -11.27 6.76 5.00
N ARG A 284 -11.41 8.07 5.09
CA ARG A 284 -10.99 8.82 6.27
C ARG A 284 -11.84 8.51 7.51
N LEU A 285 -13.11 8.13 7.31
CA LEU A 285 -14.01 7.75 8.41
C LEU A 285 -13.57 6.44 9.06
N VAL A 286 -13.18 5.45 8.27
CA VAL A 286 -12.70 4.16 8.80
C VAL A 286 -11.29 4.30 9.40
N LEU A 287 -10.40 5.09 8.79
CA LEU A 287 -9.04 5.33 9.29
C LEU A 287 -9.05 6.00 10.67
N ALA A 288 -10.03 6.86 10.94
CA ALA A 288 -10.16 7.57 12.22
C ALA A 288 -10.19 6.60 13.41
N ASP A 289 -10.94 5.48 13.32
CA ASP A 289 -10.97 4.47 14.38
C ASP A 289 -9.60 3.81 14.60
N GLY A 290 -8.91 3.47 13.50
CA GLY A 290 -7.56 2.90 13.58
C GLY A 290 -6.52 3.87 14.13
N LEU A 291 -6.62 5.16 13.78
CA LEU A 291 -5.71 6.20 14.29
C LEU A 291 -5.92 6.45 15.78
N ILE A 292 -7.17 6.41 16.28
CA ILE A 292 -7.44 6.49 17.73
C ILE A 292 -6.78 5.34 18.46
N GLU A 293 -6.90 4.12 17.98
CA GLU A 293 -6.25 2.95 18.59
C GLU A 293 -4.72 3.05 18.52
N ALA A 294 -4.17 3.45 17.38
CA ALA A 294 -2.74 3.64 17.18
C ALA A 294 -2.17 4.70 18.14
N ASP A 295 -2.84 5.86 18.26
CA ASP A 295 -2.42 6.95 19.15
C ASP A 295 -2.46 6.53 20.63
N SER A 296 -3.42 5.67 21.01
CA SER A 296 -3.55 5.15 22.38
C SER A 296 -2.36 4.28 22.82
N GLN A 297 -1.63 3.69 21.88
CA GLN A 297 -0.44 2.87 22.14
C GLN A 297 0.82 3.70 22.45
N ASN A 298 0.76 5.02 22.25
CA ASN A 298 1.89 5.94 22.42
C ASN A 298 3.16 5.47 21.69
N PRO A 299 3.09 5.14 20.38
CA PRO A 299 4.23 4.65 19.61
C PRO A 299 5.26 5.77 19.40
N GLN A 300 6.47 5.40 18.95
CA GLN A 300 7.45 6.41 18.54
C GLN A 300 6.96 7.17 17.30
N PHE A 301 6.26 6.49 16.37
CA PHE A 301 5.59 7.14 15.24
C PHE A 301 4.40 6.32 14.72
N ILE A 302 3.53 6.99 13.97
CA ILE A 302 2.37 6.41 13.29
C ILE A 302 2.53 6.62 11.79
N VAL A 303 2.24 5.59 11.00
CA VAL A 303 2.09 5.69 9.55
C VAL A 303 0.70 5.19 9.18
N ASP A 304 -0.09 6.02 8.53
CA ASP A 304 -1.29 5.54 7.87
C ASP A 304 -1.16 5.59 6.35
N CYS A 305 -1.72 4.58 5.70
CA CYS A 305 -1.70 4.42 4.26
C CYS A 305 -3.12 4.22 3.73
N ALA A 306 -3.47 4.97 2.69
CA ALA A 306 -4.77 4.88 2.07
C ALA A 306 -4.74 5.26 0.58
N THR A 307 -5.58 4.64 -0.22
CA THR A 307 -5.99 5.11 -1.54
C THR A 307 -7.09 6.16 -1.33
N LEU A 308 -6.70 7.32 -0.79
CA LEU A 308 -7.65 8.20 -0.13
C LEU A 308 -8.28 9.24 -1.05
N THR A 309 -7.47 9.89 -1.90
CA THR A 309 -7.99 11.02 -2.67
C THR A 309 -7.63 10.98 -4.15
N GLY A 310 -8.61 11.32 -4.99
CA GLY A 310 -8.35 11.62 -6.39
C GLY A 310 -7.45 12.85 -6.56
N ALA A 311 -7.45 13.77 -5.59
CA ALA A 311 -6.62 14.98 -5.61
C ALA A 311 -5.12 14.65 -5.53
N ALA A 312 -4.70 13.73 -4.67
CA ALA A 312 -3.32 13.24 -4.62
C ALA A 312 -2.93 12.61 -5.95
N LYS A 313 -3.80 11.75 -6.51
CA LYS A 313 -3.56 11.11 -7.81
C LYS A 313 -3.43 12.11 -8.96
N VAL A 314 -4.21 13.19 -8.95
CA VAL A 314 -4.09 14.28 -9.94
C VAL A 314 -2.77 15.03 -9.76
N ALA A 315 -2.31 15.21 -8.51
CA ALA A 315 -1.07 15.94 -8.21
C ALA A 315 0.19 15.18 -8.62
N VAL A 316 0.27 13.86 -8.38
CA VAL A 316 1.51 13.08 -8.54
C VAL A 316 1.41 11.93 -9.56
N GLY A 317 0.26 11.72 -10.18
CA GLY A 317 0.01 10.65 -11.15
C GLY A 317 -0.03 9.26 -10.49
N ASN A 318 0.30 8.24 -11.29
CA ASN A 318 0.34 6.84 -10.85
C ASN A 318 1.78 6.37 -10.53
N ASP A 319 2.75 7.27 -10.55
CA ASP A 319 4.16 6.91 -10.41
C ASP A 319 4.70 7.16 -9.00
N TYR A 320 4.05 8.06 -8.24
CA TYR A 320 4.45 8.44 -6.91
C TYR A 320 3.37 8.13 -5.88
N HIS A 321 3.77 7.86 -4.65
CA HIS A 321 2.92 8.01 -3.47
C HIS A 321 3.03 9.43 -2.92
N SER A 322 1.92 9.98 -2.44
CA SER A 322 1.92 11.30 -1.80
C SER A 322 2.12 11.16 -0.29
N VAL A 323 2.96 12.02 0.28
CA VAL A 323 3.24 12.09 1.72
C VAL A 323 2.75 13.41 2.26
N LEU A 324 1.96 13.37 3.32
CA LEU A 324 1.46 14.56 4.02
C LEU A 324 1.80 14.42 5.52
N SER A 325 2.56 15.36 6.05
CA SER A 325 2.98 15.40 7.45
C SER A 325 3.56 16.76 7.78
N MET A 326 3.49 17.15 9.04
CA MET A 326 4.19 18.32 9.61
C MET A 326 5.55 17.94 10.23
N ASP A 327 5.86 16.63 10.38
CA ASP A 327 7.12 16.14 10.93
C ASP A 327 8.18 16.04 9.84
N ASP A 328 9.02 17.07 9.70
CA ASP A 328 10.08 17.11 8.70
C ASP A 328 11.13 16.00 8.91
N ALA A 329 11.43 15.65 10.15
CA ALA A 329 12.44 14.63 10.45
C ALA A 329 11.96 13.24 9.99
N LEU A 330 10.70 12.92 10.26
CA LEU A 330 10.10 11.65 9.85
C LEU A 330 9.93 11.58 8.32
N VAL A 331 9.51 12.68 7.68
CA VAL A 331 9.45 12.80 6.21
C VAL A 331 10.82 12.58 5.57
N ASN A 332 11.88 13.19 6.11
CA ASN A 332 13.23 13.03 5.60
C ASN A 332 13.72 11.58 5.74
N SER A 333 13.39 10.90 6.85
CA SER A 333 13.69 9.47 7.03
C SER A 333 12.99 8.61 5.97
N LEU A 334 11.71 8.87 5.69
CA LEU A 334 10.97 8.18 4.63
C LEU A 334 11.60 8.43 3.25
N PHE A 335 11.98 9.67 2.94
CA PHE A 335 12.60 9.98 1.64
C PHE A 335 14.00 9.40 1.48
N GLN A 336 14.75 9.24 2.57
CA GLN A 336 16.02 8.53 2.53
C GLN A 336 15.79 7.05 2.19
N ALA A 337 14.88 6.38 2.89
CA ALA A 337 14.47 5.01 2.58
C ALA A 337 13.96 4.86 1.14
N ALA A 338 13.11 5.78 0.67
CA ALA A 338 12.58 5.79 -0.69
C ALA A 338 13.68 5.91 -1.76
N LYS A 339 14.72 6.70 -1.48
CA LYS A 339 15.89 6.85 -2.36
C LYS A 339 16.74 5.57 -2.41
N GLU A 340 16.95 4.94 -1.26
CA GLU A 340 17.70 3.68 -1.15
C GLU A 340 16.98 2.55 -1.88
N GLU A 341 15.67 2.46 -1.72
CA GLU A 341 14.83 1.43 -2.33
C GLU A 341 14.42 1.72 -3.79
N ASN A 342 14.79 2.90 -4.29
CA ASN A 342 14.42 3.38 -5.63
C ASN A 342 12.90 3.34 -5.87
N GLU A 343 12.11 3.70 -4.86
CA GLU A 343 10.66 3.83 -4.94
C GLU A 343 10.23 5.30 -4.80
N PRO A 344 9.35 5.81 -5.68
CA PRO A 344 9.08 7.24 -5.73
C PRO A 344 7.99 7.68 -4.73
N PHE A 345 8.35 8.67 -3.90
CA PHE A 345 7.45 9.38 -2.99
C PHE A 345 7.56 10.89 -3.21
N TRP A 346 6.47 11.63 -2.98
CA TRP A 346 6.44 13.07 -3.11
C TRP A 346 5.62 13.72 -2.00
N ARG A 347 6.15 14.78 -1.37
CA ARG A 347 5.46 15.50 -0.30
C ARG A 347 4.47 16.50 -0.87
N LEU A 348 3.21 16.42 -0.41
CA LEU A 348 2.17 17.41 -0.63
C LEU A 348 2.00 18.28 0.63
N PRO A 349 1.46 19.52 0.51
CA PRO A 349 1.33 20.42 1.65
C PRO A 349 0.26 19.93 2.64
N PHE A 350 0.62 19.96 3.92
CA PHE A 350 -0.32 19.88 5.04
C PHE A 350 0.08 20.92 6.09
N GLU A 351 -0.83 21.85 6.37
CA GLU A 351 -0.63 23.00 7.25
C GLU A 351 -1.82 23.16 8.20
N GLU A 352 -1.61 23.86 9.32
CA GLU A 352 -2.64 24.06 10.35
C GLU A 352 -3.93 24.68 9.80
N PHE A 353 -3.84 25.61 8.85
CA PHE A 353 -5.02 26.25 8.29
C PHE A 353 -5.95 25.30 7.53
N HIS A 354 -5.47 24.15 7.05
CA HIS A 354 -6.34 23.15 6.40
C HIS A 354 -7.38 22.58 7.38
N ARG A 355 -7.08 22.53 8.67
CA ARG A 355 -8.01 22.06 9.70
C ARG A 355 -9.24 22.96 9.82
N SER A 356 -9.10 24.26 9.60
CA SER A 356 -10.24 25.20 9.59
C SER A 356 -11.12 25.11 8.33
N GLN A 357 -10.72 24.30 7.34
CA GLN A 357 -11.45 24.16 6.06
C GLN A 357 -12.47 23.01 6.06
N ILE A 358 -12.54 22.24 7.13
CA ILE A 358 -13.45 21.08 7.26
C ILE A 358 -14.48 21.28 8.38
N THR A 359 -15.04 22.48 8.47
CA THR A 359 -16.01 22.86 9.49
C THR A 359 -17.40 22.27 9.22
N SER A 360 -18.16 21.99 10.28
CA SER A 360 -19.57 21.65 10.26
C SER A 360 -20.36 22.65 11.11
N SER A 361 -21.64 22.82 10.79
CA SER A 361 -22.59 23.56 11.64
C SER A 361 -23.27 22.65 12.67
N PHE A 362 -23.11 21.32 12.56
CA PHE A 362 -23.84 20.33 13.37
C PHE A 362 -22.91 19.38 14.14
N ALA A 363 -21.61 19.39 13.84
CA ALA A 363 -20.60 18.54 14.47
C ALA A 363 -19.29 19.34 14.64
N ASP A 364 -18.28 18.74 15.28
CA ASP A 364 -16.97 19.39 15.43
C ASP A 364 -16.29 19.61 14.08
N ILE A 365 -16.42 18.64 13.18
CA ILE A 365 -15.84 18.67 11.82
C ILE A 365 -16.80 18.06 10.80
N ALA A 366 -16.54 18.31 9.52
CA ALA A 366 -17.16 17.61 8.39
C ALA A 366 -16.14 16.65 7.74
N ASN A 367 -16.63 15.57 7.10
CA ASN A 367 -15.76 14.64 6.43
C ASN A 367 -15.18 15.13 5.10
N THR A 368 -15.60 16.31 4.63
CA THR A 368 -15.05 16.99 3.45
C THR A 368 -14.85 18.46 3.70
N GLY A 369 -13.99 19.10 2.91
CA GLY A 369 -13.85 20.54 2.91
C GLY A 369 -15.15 21.23 2.46
N THR A 370 -15.50 22.33 3.11
CA THR A 370 -16.62 23.20 2.71
C THR A 370 -16.18 24.09 1.54
N ALA A 371 -17.01 24.16 0.48
CA ALA A 371 -16.67 24.92 -0.73
C ALA A 371 -16.25 26.38 -0.42
N PRO A 372 -15.29 26.97 -1.15
CA PRO A 372 -14.71 26.51 -2.42
C PRO A 372 -13.36 25.75 -2.28
N VAL A 373 -13.17 24.94 -1.27
CA VAL A 373 -11.89 24.25 -1.01
C VAL A 373 -11.61 23.17 -2.07
N VAL A 374 -10.42 23.23 -2.71
CA VAL A 374 -10.01 22.31 -3.76
C VAL A 374 -8.79 21.45 -3.39
N ALA A 375 -8.15 21.70 -2.23
CA ALA A 375 -6.98 20.96 -1.76
C ALA A 375 -7.38 19.63 -1.09
N GLY A 376 -7.99 18.73 -1.87
CA GLY A 376 -8.62 17.50 -1.35
C GLY A 376 -7.70 16.60 -0.55
N ALA A 377 -6.44 16.42 -0.94
CA ALA A 377 -5.46 15.63 -0.17
C ALA A 377 -5.14 16.27 1.19
N SER A 378 -4.89 17.60 1.20
CA SER A 378 -4.58 18.33 2.43
C SER A 378 -5.77 18.37 3.41
N THR A 379 -7.00 18.55 2.92
CA THR A 379 -8.20 18.55 3.78
C THR A 379 -8.57 17.15 4.27
N ALA A 380 -8.27 16.10 3.50
CA ALA A 380 -8.41 14.72 3.96
C ALA A 380 -7.42 14.43 5.12
N THR A 381 -6.17 14.86 4.97
CA THR A 381 -5.16 14.76 6.04
C THR A 381 -5.56 15.59 7.26
N ALA A 382 -6.14 16.79 7.05
CA ALA A 382 -6.66 17.62 8.12
C ALA A 382 -7.75 16.90 8.93
N PHE A 383 -8.66 16.18 8.26
CA PHE A 383 -9.65 15.33 8.95
C PHE A 383 -8.97 14.29 9.83
N LEU A 384 -8.01 13.51 9.27
CA LEU A 384 -7.29 12.47 10.00
C LEU A 384 -6.54 13.01 11.23
N SER A 385 -6.03 14.25 11.15
CA SER A 385 -5.27 14.87 12.24
C SER A 385 -6.06 15.08 13.54
N TYR A 386 -7.40 15.04 13.52
CA TYR A 386 -8.24 15.11 14.72
C TYR A 386 -8.22 13.82 15.56
N PHE A 387 -7.65 12.76 15.02
CA PHE A 387 -7.60 11.42 15.64
C PHE A 387 -6.18 11.01 16.06
N VAL A 388 -5.20 11.91 15.91
CA VAL A 388 -3.82 11.77 16.37
C VAL A 388 -3.46 12.97 17.25
N LYS A 389 -3.20 12.75 18.56
CA LYS A 389 -2.95 13.84 19.52
C LYS A 389 -1.75 14.71 19.14
N ASN A 390 -0.66 14.06 18.70
CA ASN A 390 0.57 14.75 18.33
C ASN A 390 0.75 14.77 16.80
N TYR A 391 -0.31 15.09 16.04
CA TYR A 391 -0.31 15.07 14.57
C TYR A 391 0.78 15.93 13.92
N GLN A 392 1.31 16.93 14.61
CA GLN A 392 2.43 17.76 14.14
C GLN A 392 3.78 17.06 14.24
N GLN A 393 3.86 15.94 14.96
CA GLN A 393 5.06 15.15 15.17
C GLN A 393 4.71 13.66 15.17
N ARG A 394 5.64 12.83 14.73
CA ARG A 394 5.54 11.37 14.78
C ARG A 394 4.36 10.78 13.98
N TRP A 395 3.87 11.47 12.95
CA TRP A 395 2.80 10.97 12.11
C TRP A 395 3.05 11.26 10.63
N LEU A 396 2.91 10.23 9.80
CA LEU A 396 2.89 10.30 8.33
C LEU A 396 1.55 9.78 7.81
N HIS A 397 0.89 10.58 6.99
CA HIS A 397 -0.18 10.12 6.10
C HIS A 397 0.39 9.88 4.71
N ILE A 398 0.15 8.68 4.15
CA ILE A 398 0.56 8.31 2.79
C ILE A 398 -0.69 8.06 1.95
N ASP A 399 -0.95 8.94 0.99
CA ASP A 399 -2.01 8.75 -0.01
C ASP A 399 -1.44 7.93 -1.18
N CYS A 400 -1.90 6.69 -1.30
CA CYS A 400 -1.25 5.62 -2.05
C CYS A 400 -1.61 5.64 -3.54
N SER A 401 -1.21 6.68 -4.28
CA SER A 401 -1.56 6.87 -5.70
C SER A 401 -0.91 5.85 -6.65
N ALA A 402 0.27 5.30 -6.28
CA ALA A 402 1.06 4.40 -7.14
C ALA A 402 0.69 2.91 -7.02
N THR A 403 -0.26 2.53 -6.17
CA THR A 403 -0.58 1.11 -5.88
C THR A 403 -1.15 0.33 -7.06
N TYR A 404 -1.81 1.01 -8.01
CA TYR A 404 -2.54 0.35 -9.09
C TYR A 404 -2.50 1.12 -10.41
N ARG A 405 -2.40 0.38 -11.51
CA ARG A 405 -2.43 0.91 -12.88
C ARG A 405 -3.63 0.37 -13.65
N LYS A 406 -4.53 1.27 -14.07
CA LYS A 406 -5.71 0.94 -14.89
C LYS A 406 -5.31 0.50 -16.31
N SER A 407 -4.17 0.98 -16.80
CA SER A 407 -3.63 0.66 -18.13
C SER A 407 -2.19 0.20 -18.02
N GLY A 408 -1.80 -0.75 -18.85
CA GLY A 408 -0.40 -1.16 -18.98
C GLY A 408 0.47 -0.07 -19.60
N SER A 409 1.76 -0.11 -19.30
CA SER A 409 2.79 0.73 -19.93
C SER A 409 3.94 -0.13 -20.44
N ASP A 410 4.99 0.51 -20.92
CA ASP A 410 6.22 -0.17 -21.33
C ASP A 410 7.03 -0.73 -20.13
N LEU A 411 6.68 -0.36 -18.89
CA LEU A 411 7.29 -0.84 -17.66
C LEU A 411 6.37 -1.79 -16.89
N TRP A 412 5.07 -1.51 -16.86
CA TRP A 412 4.14 -2.13 -15.92
C TRP A 412 2.98 -2.84 -16.62
N ALA A 413 2.57 -3.96 -16.08
CA ALA A 413 1.29 -4.58 -16.40
C ALA A 413 0.12 -3.73 -15.89
N VAL A 414 -1.10 -4.01 -16.37
CA VAL A 414 -2.35 -3.62 -15.70
C VAL A 414 -2.41 -4.32 -14.34
N GLY A 415 -2.84 -3.62 -13.31
CA GLY A 415 -3.00 -4.17 -11.98
C GLY A 415 -2.14 -3.49 -10.92
N ALA A 416 -2.02 -4.14 -9.79
CA ALA A 416 -1.25 -3.65 -8.66
C ALA A 416 0.26 -3.69 -8.91
N THR A 417 0.97 -2.72 -8.31
CA THR A 417 2.41 -2.52 -8.53
C THR A 417 3.30 -3.07 -7.42
N GLY A 418 2.86 -2.99 -6.17
CA GLY A 418 3.67 -3.27 -4.99
C GLY A 418 4.67 -2.17 -4.63
N ILE A 419 4.66 -1.02 -5.34
CA ILE A 419 5.52 0.14 -5.02
C ILE A 419 5.23 0.62 -3.60
N GLY A 420 6.29 0.92 -2.85
CA GLY A 420 6.23 1.41 -1.47
C GLY A 420 6.45 0.35 -0.40
N VAL A 421 6.37 -0.93 -0.73
CA VAL A 421 6.60 -2.05 0.21
C VAL A 421 8.01 -1.99 0.79
N LYS A 422 9.02 -1.88 -0.06
CA LYS A 422 10.43 -1.85 0.35
C LYS A 422 10.76 -0.58 1.14
N THR A 423 10.27 0.56 0.67
CA THR A 423 10.50 1.85 1.35
C THR A 423 9.96 1.86 2.78
N LEU A 424 8.72 1.38 2.97
CA LEU A 424 8.11 1.36 4.30
C LEU A 424 8.77 0.33 5.22
N ALA A 425 9.18 -0.81 4.69
CA ALA A 425 9.95 -1.79 5.44
C ALA A 425 11.33 -1.24 5.87
N ASN A 426 12.05 -0.60 4.94
CA ASN A 426 13.33 0.05 5.22
C ASN A 426 13.18 1.12 6.33
N LEU A 427 12.12 1.96 6.25
CA LEU A 427 11.82 2.92 7.30
C LEU A 427 11.65 2.26 8.68
N LEU A 428 10.93 1.14 8.76
CA LEU A 428 10.72 0.39 10.01
C LEU A 428 12.04 -0.16 10.57
N VAL A 429 12.84 -0.81 9.73
CA VAL A 429 14.12 -1.41 10.13
C VAL A 429 15.13 -0.35 10.55
N THR A 430 15.26 0.74 9.77
CA THR A 430 16.17 1.85 10.08
C THR A 430 15.79 2.58 11.36
N LYS A 431 14.50 2.73 11.66
CA LYS A 431 14.03 3.34 12.92
C LYS A 431 14.14 2.38 14.11
N ALA A 432 14.24 1.07 13.86
CA ALA A 432 14.48 0.05 14.89
C ALA A 432 15.96 -0.04 15.32
N SER A 433 16.87 0.39 14.44
CA SER A 433 18.33 0.44 14.69
C SER A 433 18.72 1.67 15.51
#